data_b5c79cc4e5d7c74d2ae61653bcbbdff6
#
_entry.id   b5c79cc4e5d7c74d2ae61653bcbbdff6
#
_cell.length_a   1.000
_cell.length_b   1.000
_cell.length_c   1.000
_cell.angle_alpha   90.00
_cell.angle_beta   90.00
_cell.angle_gamma   90.00
#
_symmetry.space_group_name_H-M   'P 1'
#
loop_
_entity.id
_entity.type
_entity.pdbx_description
1 polymer ?
#
loop_
_entity_poly.entity_id
_entity_poly.type
_entity_poly.pdbx_seq_one_letter_code
_entity_poly.pdbx_strand_id
1 'polypeptide(L)'
;MSSETPPTLAIPLLAGLSASEVENVLAQGRALKVAPKTPLCAEGDKAEHLFIVVSGRVKYSRLTPGGDEIILRLFTPGETFGFATLLSEPLNYLGTAEAMFAGELLVWNHDRISKLADRYHQIKTNALRIALRLLGTVSDRHASLFEGRASHRMARALIDVGRRSGGIHPEGIDIHITNEQLGSLADVSRFTASRVLSGWSKAGVVTKERNTVHIHSPEGLLS
;
A
#
# COMPACT_ATOMS: atom_id res chain seq x y z
N MET A 1 -30.73 -13.71 -12.46
CA MET A 1 -29.47 -12.95 -12.60
C MET A 1 -29.36 -12.11 -11.33
N SER A 2 -28.64 -12.62 -10.35
CA SER A 2 -28.41 -11.94 -9.07
C SER A 2 -27.39 -10.84 -9.31
N SER A 3 -27.79 -9.58 -9.12
CA SER A 3 -26.89 -8.43 -9.13
C SER A 3 -26.05 -8.49 -7.85
N GLU A 4 -24.87 -9.08 -7.91
CA GLU A 4 -23.87 -8.89 -6.85
C GLU A 4 -23.51 -7.40 -6.82
N THR A 5 -23.95 -6.72 -5.79
CA THR A 5 -23.49 -5.37 -5.46
C THR A 5 -21.98 -5.49 -5.23
N PRO A 6 -21.13 -4.74 -5.95
CA PRO A 6 -19.70 -4.81 -5.71
C PRO A 6 -19.40 -4.48 -4.24
N PRO A 7 -18.46 -5.18 -3.59
CA PRO A 7 -18.14 -4.94 -2.20
C PRO A 7 -17.82 -3.45 -2.01
N THR A 8 -18.55 -2.80 -1.12
CA THR A 8 -18.34 -1.38 -0.81
C THR A 8 -16.89 -1.19 -0.38
N LEU A 9 -16.11 -0.49 -1.19
CA LEU A 9 -14.69 -0.25 -0.95
C LEU A 9 -14.52 0.44 0.41
N ALA A 10 -13.94 -0.25 1.38
CA ALA A 10 -13.65 0.35 2.67
C ALA A 10 -12.51 1.36 2.52
N ILE A 11 -12.77 2.63 2.83
CA ILE A 11 -11.80 3.73 2.74
C ILE A 11 -11.49 4.23 4.16
N PRO A 12 -10.38 3.80 4.77
CA PRO A 12 -10.03 4.16 6.15
C PRO A 12 -9.97 5.67 6.42
N LEU A 13 -9.62 6.48 5.40
CA LEU A 13 -9.61 7.93 5.50
C LEU A 13 -11.00 8.51 5.81
N LEU A 14 -12.06 7.86 5.31
CA LEU A 14 -13.45 8.31 5.45
C LEU A 14 -14.21 7.57 6.57
N ALA A 15 -13.52 6.74 7.35
CA ALA A 15 -14.15 5.99 8.43
C ALA A 15 -14.80 6.93 9.46
N GLY A 16 -16.05 6.62 9.86
CA GLY A 16 -16.81 7.41 10.82
C GLY A 16 -17.58 8.60 10.24
N LEU A 17 -17.48 8.87 8.93
CA LEU A 17 -18.40 9.77 8.23
C LEU A 17 -19.73 9.06 7.94
N SER A 18 -20.81 9.79 7.91
CA SER A 18 -22.11 9.29 7.43
C SER A 18 -22.06 8.99 5.92
N ALA A 19 -23.00 8.19 5.42
CA ALA A 19 -23.05 7.84 3.99
C ALA A 19 -23.13 9.08 3.09
N SER A 20 -23.93 10.09 3.46
CA SER A 20 -24.06 11.34 2.71
C SER A 20 -22.78 12.18 2.71
N GLU A 21 -22.02 12.18 3.82
CA GLU A 21 -20.72 12.86 3.89
C GLU A 21 -19.67 12.15 3.04
N VAL A 22 -19.64 10.81 3.08
CA VAL A 22 -18.77 9.99 2.21
C VAL A 22 -19.06 10.29 0.75
N GLU A 23 -20.34 10.27 0.34
CA GLU A 23 -20.75 10.59 -1.02
C GLU A 23 -20.30 11.99 -1.43
N ASN A 24 -20.50 13.00 -0.55
CA ASN A 24 -20.07 14.38 -0.81
C ASN A 24 -18.54 14.48 -0.99
N VAL A 25 -17.76 13.76 -0.21
CA VAL A 25 -16.29 13.75 -0.36
C VAL A 25 -15.89 13.10 -1.68
N LEU A 26 -16.44 11.92 -1.98
CA LEU A 26 -16.11 11.16 -3.19
C LEU A 26 -16.51 11.91 -4.47
N ALA A 27 -17.68 12.53 -4.49
CA ALA A 27 -18.17 13.32 -5.64
C ALA A 27 -17.27 14.52 -5.99
N GLN A 28 -16.47 15.01 -5.06
CA GLN A 28 -15.53 16.11 -5.28
C GLN A 28 -14.13 15.62 -5.71
N GLY A 29 -13.89 14.32 -5.73
CA GLY A 29 -12.69 13.71 -6.28
C GLY A 29 -12.76 13.61 -7.80
N ARG A 30 -11.64 13.85 -8.47
CA ARG A 30 -11.51 13.60 -9.90
C ARG A 30 -11.07 12.16 -10.13
N ALA A 31 -11.82 11.41 -10.92
CA ALA A 31 -11.39 10.07 -11.36
C ALA A 31 -10.18 10.18 -12.30
N LEU A 32 -9.15 9.39 -12.03
CA LEU A 32 -7.92 9.28 -12.80
C LEU A 32 -7.68 7.83 -13.19
N LYS A 33 -7.88 7.49 -14.45
CA LYS A 33 -7.49 6.20 -15.00
C LYS A 33 -5.99 6.19 -15.31
N VAL A 34 -5.31 5.13 -14.93
CA VAL A 34 -3.86 5.00 -15.09
C VAL A 34 -3.51 3.70 -15.79
N ALA A 35 -2.48 3.77 -16.64
CA ALA A 35 -1.80 2.60 -17.18
C ALA A 35 -0.63 2.17 -16.26
N PRO A 36 -0.12 0.94 -16.41
CA PRO A 36 1.11 0.54 -15.71
C PRO A 36 2.25 1.53 -15.98
N LYS A 37 3.08 1.79 -14.96
CA LYS A 37 4.20 2.74 -14.98
C LYS A 37 3.82 4.21 -15.11
N THR A 38 2.53 4.57 -14.95
CA THR A 38 2.13 5.98 -14.88
C THR A 38 2.64 6.59 -13.59
N PRO A 39 3.48 7.66 -13.63
CA PRO A 39 3.90 8.40 -12.45
C PRO A 39 2.73 9.21 -11.90
N LEU A 40 2.59 9.24 -10.57
CA LEU A 40 1.51 9.93 -9.86
C LEU A 40 2.03 11.14 -9.07
N CYS A 41 3.18 10.99 -8.45
CA CYS A 41 3.93 12.06 -7.79
C CYS A 41 5.41 11.67 -7.69
N ALA A 42 6.30 12.64 -7.59
CA ALA A 42 7.72 12.40 -7.40
C ALA A 42 8.19 12.83 -6.00
N GLU A 43 9.20 12.11 -5.48
CA GLU A 43 9.89 12.47 -4.25
C GLU A 43 10.44 13.90 -4.35
N GLY A 44 10.23 14.70 -3.31
CA GLY A 44 10.72 16.07 -3.22
C GLY A 44 9.80 17.11 -3.86
N ASP A 45 8.83 16.71 -4.70
CA ASP A 45 7.84 17.65 -5.23
C ASP A 45 6.84 18.05 -4.12
N LYS A 46 6.29 19.28 -4.23
CA LYS A 46 5.26 19.75 -3.33
C LYS A 46 4.03 18.85 -3.38
N ALA A 47 3.52 18.44 -2.23
CA ALA A 47 2.37 17.54 -2.15
C ALA A 47 1.06 18.26 -2.47
N GLU A 48 0.78 18.49 -3.74
CA GLU A 48 -0.40 19.21 -4.21
C GLU A 48 -1.66 18.34 -4.28
N HIS A 49 -1.52 17.01 -4.19
CA HIS A 49 -2.63 16.07 -4.39
C HIS A 49 -2.70 15.00 -3.30
N LEU A 50 -3.94 14.65 -2.93
CA LEU A 50 -4.26 13.45 -2.18
C LEU A 50 -4.89 12.43 -3.12
N PHE A 51 -4.54 11.15 -2.95
CA PHE A 51 -4.98 10.05 -3.79
C PHE A 51 -5.64 8.96 -2.97
N ILE A 52 -6.73 8.38 -3.51
CA ILE A 52 -7.32 7.12 -3.03
C ILE A 52 -7.26 6.11 -4.18
N VAL A 53 -6.74 4.92 -3.93
CA VAL A 53 -6.74 3.83 -4.91
C VAL A 53 -8.14 3.23 -4.96
N VAL A 54 -8.80 3.26 -6.12
CA VAL A 54 -10.10 2.63 -6.36
C VAL A 54 -9.90 1.21 -6.88
N SER A 55 -9.01 1.06 -7.86
CA SER A 55 -8.61 -0.23 -8.41
C SER A 55 -7.16 -0.20 -8.87
N GLY A 56 -6.57 -1.37 -9.08
CA GLY A 56 -5.15 -1.50 -9.42
C GLY A 56 -4.25 -1.51 -8.17
N ARG A 57 -2.99 -1.13 -8.35
CA ARG A 57 -1.99 -1.07 -7.26
C ARG A 57 -0.97 0.03 -7.55
N VAL A 58 -0.55 0.74 -6.52
CA VAL A 58 0.45 1.80 -6.61
C VAL A 58 1.68 1.42 -5.79
N LYS A 59 2.85 1.50 -6.40
CA LYS A 59 4.16 1.38 -5.75
C LYS A 59 4.55 2.76 -5.21
N TYR A 60 5.03 2.82 -3.99
CA TYR A 60 5.61 4.01 -3.37
C TYR A 60 7.05 3.71 -2.99
N SER A 61 7.99 4.40 -3.58
CA SER A 61 9.42 4.07 -3.50
C SER A 61 10.29 5.31 -3.36
N ARG A 62 11.55 5.08 -2.97
CA ARG A 62 12.63 6.07 -2.96
C ARG A 62 13.85 5.52 -3.68
N LEU A 63 14.66 6.41 -4.22
CA LEU A 63 15.98 6.05 -4.71
C LEU A 63 17.01 6.24 -3.60
N THR A 64 17.94 5.28 -3.48
CA THR A 64 19.14 5.45 -2.66
C THR A 64 20.10 6.43 -3.33
N PRO A 65 21.08 6.98 -2.62
CA PRO A 65 22.16 7.75 -3.24
C PRO A 65 22.94 6.96 -4.31
N GLY A 66 22.92 5.63 -4.25
CA GLY A 66 23.53 4.73 -5.25
C GLY A 66 22.64 4.47 -6.47
N GLY A 67 21.40 4.98 -6.51
CA GLY A 67 20.45 4.80 -7.60
C GLY A 67 19.57 3.55 -7.48
N ASP A 68 19.70 2.76 -6.42
CA ASP A 68 18.83 1.59 -6.18
C ASP A 68 17.43 2.03 -5.72
N GLU A 69 16.38 1.41 -6.27
CA GLU A 69 15.02 1.67 -5.84
C GLU A 69 14.66 0.86 -4.59
N ILE A 70 14.23 1.54 -3.54
CA ILE A 70 13.67 0.93 -2.32
C ILE A 70 12.16 1.13 -2.31
N ILE A 71 11.40 0.04 -2.28
CA ILE A 71 9.94 0.08 -2.14
C ILE A 71 9.59 0.28 -0.65
N LEU A 72 9.02 1.45 -0.36
CA LEU A 72 8.55 1.79 0.98
C LEU A 72 7.19 1.15 1.26
N ARG A 73 6.29 1.13 0.25
CA ARG A 73 4.93 0.61 0.38
C ARG A 73 4.32 0.24 -0.96
N LEU A 74 3.39 -0.71 -0.92
CA LEU A 74 2.43 -0.98 -1.99
C LEU A 74 1.05 -0.55 -1.50
N PHE A 75 0.39 0.34 -2.25
CA PHE A 75 -0.99 0.77 -1.97
C PHE A 75 -1.96 -0.07 -2.79
N THR A 76 -3.03 -0.51 -2.14
CA THR A 76 -4.11 -1.36 -2.67
C THR A 76 -5.45 -0.61 -2.63
N PRO A 77 -6.53 -1.13 -3.25
CA PRO A 77 -7.84 -0.47 -3.24
C PRO A 77 -8.30 -0.11 -1.81
N GLY A 78 -8.85 1.10 -1.66
CA GLY A 78 -9.25 1.72 -0.39
C GLY A 78 -8.14 2.49 0.31
N GLU A 79 -6.88 2.24 0.00
CA GLU A 79 -5.78 2.94 0.64
C GLU A 79 -5.55 4.34 0.06
N THR A 80 -5.01 5.22 0.92
CA THR A 80 -4.81 6.63 0.63
C THR A 80 -3.33 7.00 0.78
N PHE A 81 -2.83 7.88 -0.09
CA PHE A 81 -1.50 8.49 0.03
C PHE A 81 -1.54 9.98 -0.35
N GLY A 82 -0.43 10.68 -0.11
CA GLY A 82 -0.35 12.13 -0.31
C GLY A 82 -0.86 12.95 0.89
N PHE A 83 -0.80 12.42 2.11
CA PHE A 83 -1.33 13.07 3.32
C PHE A 83 -0.72 14.43 3.62
N ALA A 84 0.50 14.72 3.14
CA ALA A 84 1.15 16.01 3.31
C ALA A 84 0.35 17.17 2.70
N THR A 85 -0.54 16.89 1.75
CA THR A 85 -1.45 17.87 1.14
C THR A 85 -2.57 18.32 2.10
N LEU A 86 -2.81 17.62 3.22
CA LEU A 86 -3.81 18.00 4.23
C LEU A 86 -3.32 19.07 5.21
N LEU A 87 -2.04 19.39 5.17
CA LEU A 87 -1.46 20.48 5.98
C LEU A 87 -1.83 21.83 5.36
N SER A 88 -1.94 22.86 6.18
CA SER A 88 -2.19 24.24 5.72
C SER A 88 -1.12 24.71 4.75
N GLU A 89 0.13 24.32 5.01
CA GLU A 89 1.25 24.46 4.09
C GLU A 89 1.71 23.04 3.71
N PRO A 90 1.40 22.57 2.49
CA PRO A 90 1.79 21.23 2.07
C PRO A 90 3.30 21.04 2.09
N LEU A 91 3.74 19.94 2.73
CA LEU A 91 5.13 19.49 2.66
C LEU A 91 5.38 18.78 1.32
N ASN A 92 6.63 18.39 1.09
CA ASN A 92 6.98 17.61 -0.09
C ASN A 92 6.61 16.14 0.08
N TYR A 93 6.38 15.46 -1.05
CA TYR A 93 6.24 14.01 -1.05
C TYR A 93 7.52 13.34 -0.55
N LEU A 94 7.37 12.36 0.33
CA LEU A 94 8.49 11.61 0.92
C LEU A 94 8.99 10.48 0.01
N GLY A 95 8.34 10.24 -1.11
CA GLY A 95 8.70 9.21 -2.08
C GLY A 95 7.95 9.39 -3.37
N THR A 96 8.34 8.62 -4.38
CA THR A 96 7.73 8.57 -5.72
C THR A 96 6.62 7.52 -5.74
N ALA A 97 5.43 7.90 -6.24
CA ALA A 97 4.33 6.97 -6.48
C ALA A 97 4.16 6.67 -7.96
N GLU A 98 4.04 5.38 -8.30
CA GLU A 98 3.88 4.89 -9.66
C GLU A 98 2.83 3.78 -9.72
N ALA A 99 1.95 3.81 -10.72
CA ALA A 99 0.98 2.75 -10.95
C ALA A 99 1.69 1.47 -11.41
N MET A 100 1.48 0.35 -10.70
CA MET A 100 2.04 -0.96 -11.08
C MET A 100 1.18 -1.68 -12.10
N PHE A 101 -0.13 -1.50 -12.01
CA PHE A 101 -1.13 -2.10 -12.89
C PHE A 101 -2.08 -1.03 -13.39
N ALA A 102 -2.77 -1.30 -14.50
CA ALA A 102 -3.89 -0.48 -14.92
C ALA A 102 -4.94 -0.40 -13.80
N GLY A 103 -5.50 0.77 -13.59
CA GLY A 103 -6.45 0.98 -12.50
C GLY A 103 -7.05 2.38 -12.52
N GLU A 104 -7.71 2.68 -11.42
CA GLU A 104 -8.38 3.97 -11.22
C GLU A 104 -8.08 4.50 -9.82
N LEU A 105 -7.85 5.81 -9.74
CA LEU A 105 -7.69 6.55 -8.50
C LEU A 105 -8.70 7.68 -8.43
N LEU A 106 -9.06 8.10 -7.21
CA LEU A 106 -9.68 9.39 -6.97
C LEU A 106 -8.62 10.36 -6.49
N VAL A 107 -8.63 11.58 -7.02
CA VAL A 107 -7.60 12.61 -6.79
C VAL A 107 -8.25 13.91 -6.40
N TRP A 108 -7.78 14.52 -5.31
CA TRP A 108 -8.15 15.85 -4.88
C TRP A 108 -6.90 16.74 -4.86
N ASN A 109 -7.03 17.96 -5.37
CA ASN A 109 -6.00 18.98 -5.16
C ASN A 109 -6.05 19.52 -3.72
N HIS A 110 -4.97 20.21 -3.31
CA HIS A 110 -4.80 20.78 -1.98
C HIS A 110 -6.03 21.60 -1.53
N ASP A 111 -6.45 22.58 -2.32
CA ASP A 111 -7.53 23.48 -1.94
C ASP A 111 -8.85 22.78 -1.66
N ARG A 112 -9.15 21.76 -2.47
CA ARG A 112 -10.41 21.00 -2.36
C ARG A 112 -10.39 20.07 -1.16
N ILE A 113 -9.30 19.31 -0.99
CA ILE A 113 -9.23 18.36 0.13
C ILE A 113 -9.08 19.06 1.47
N SER A 114 -8.39 20.21 1.53
CA SER A 114 -8.27 21.00 2.75
C SER A 114 -9.63 21.53 3.21
N LYS A 115 -10.44 22.10 2.29
CA LYS A 115 -11.82 22.55 2.60
C LYS A 115 -12.70 21.39 3.08
N LEU A 116 -12.60 20.22 2.47
CA LEU A 116 -13.33 19.02 2.92
C LEU A 116 -12.87 18.57 4.30
N ALA A 117 -11.56 18.58 4.56
CA ALA A 117 -10.99 18.17 5.84
C ALA A 117 -11.26 19.21 6.96
N ASP A 118 -11.45 20.47 6.63
CA ASP A 118 -11.91 21.51 7.57
C ASP A 118 -13.40 21.34 7.90
N ARG A 119 -14.21 20.99 6.92
CA ARG A 119 -15.63 20.68 7.12
C ARG A 119 -15.84 19.39 7.88
N TYR A 120 -15.07 18.35 7.55
CA TYR A 120 -15.16 17.00 8.11
C TYR A 120 -13.88 16.67 8.88
N HIS A 121 -13.74 17.16 10.10
CA HIS A 121 -12.53 17.00 10.94
C HIS A 121 -12.08 15.55 11.10
N GLN A 122 -13.02 14.61 10.93
CA GLN A 122 -12.73 13.18 10.97
C GLN A 122 -11.70 12.78 9.91
N ILE A 123 -11.63 13.46 8.75
CA ILE A 123 -10.64 13.21 7.69
C ILE A 123 -9.22 13.45 8.23
N LYS A 124 -8.96 14.58 8.91
CA LYS A 124 -7.64 14.90 9.50
C LYS A 124 -7.29 13.91 10.61
N THR A 125 -8.24 13.56 11.46
CA THR A 125 -8.05 12.56 12.52
C THR A 125 -7.71 11.19 11.95
N ASN A 126 -8.40 10.74 10.90
CA ASN A 126 -8.13 9.47 10.25
C ASN A 126 -6.77 9.49 9.51
N ALA A 127 -6.44 10.60 8.83
CA ALA A 127 -5.14 10.76 8.20
C ALA A 127 -3.99 10.64 9.21
N LEU A 128 -4.10 11.30 10.37
CA LEU A 128 -3.11 11.17 11.44
C LEU A 128 -3.02 9.73 11.96
N ARG A 129 -4.17 9.07 12.17
CA ARG A 129 -4.20 7.66 12.60
C ARG A 129 -3.53 6.74 11.59
N ILE A 130 -3.76 6.94 10.29
CA ILE A 130 -3.12 6.19 9.22
C ILE A 130 -1.61 6.48 9.21
N ALA A 131 -1.19 7.75 9.30
CA ALA A 131 0.22 8.14 9.33
C ALA A 131 0.96 7.51 10.52
N LEU A 132 0.37 7.49 11.71
CA LEU A 132 0.95 6.85 12.89
C LEU A 132 1.09 5.32 12.71
N ARG A 133 0.12 4.66 12.08
CA ARG A 133 0.23 3.23 11.73
C ARG A 133 1.37 2.97 10.73
N LEU A 134 1.52 3.86 9.74
CA LEU A 134 2.62 3.77 8.78
C LEU A 134 3.97 3.93 9.48
N LEU A 135 4.08 4.90 10.39
CA LEU A 135 5.29 5.10 11.19
C LEU A 135 5.59 3.85 12.06
N GLY A 136 4.57 3.25 12.67
CA GLY A 136 4.71 1.99 13.40
C GLY A 136 5.29 0.88 12.51
N THR A 137 4.75 0.69 11.29
CA THR A 137 5.25 -0.30 10.33
C THR A 137 6.73 -0.05 9.97
N VAL A 138 7.13 1.21 9.76
CA VAL A 138 8.53 1.57 9.46
C VAL A 138 9.42 1.29 10.68
N SER A 139 8.96 1.61 11.90
CA SER A 139 9.68 1.33 13.13
C SER A 139 9.88 -0.17 13.37
N ASP A 140 8.84 -0.98 13.12
CA ASP A 140 8.92 -2.44 13.23
C ASP A 140 9.88 -3.03 12.20
N ARG A 141 9.89 -2.52 10.96
CA ARG A 141 10.87 -2.91 9.95
C ARG A 141 12.28 -2.57 10.41
N HIS A 142 12.49 -1.35 10.93
CA HIS A 142 13.79 -0.92 11.43
C HIS A 142 14.26 -1.82 12.58
N ALA A 143 13.40 -2.09 13.57
CA ALA A 143 13.72 -3.00 14.67
C ALA A 143 14.07 -4.41 14.17
N SER A 144 13.35 -4.92 13.16
CA SER A 144 13.59 -6.27 12.61
C SER A 144 14.94 -6.43 11.91
N LEU A 145 15.60 -5.33 11.51
CA LEU A 145 16.97 -5.39 10.97
C LEU A 145 17.97 -5.90 12.02
N PHE A 146 17.67 -5.70 13.31
CA PHE A 146 18.51 -6.15 14.43
C PHE A 146 18.14 -7.57 14.90
N GLU A 147 16.97 -8.10 14.52
CA GLU A 147 16.47 -9.45 14.96
C GLU A 147 16.91 -10.62 14.04
N GLY A 148 17.75 -10.38 13.08
CA GLY A 148 18.70 -11.37 12.55
C GLY A 148 18.25 -12.28 11.41
N ARG A 149 17.01 -12.73 11.20
CA ARG A 149 16.70 -13.70 10.14
C ARG A 149 15.92 -13.09 8.96
N ALA A 150 16.52 -13.19 7.76
CA ALA A 150 15.88 -12.77 6.51
C ALA A 150 14.49 -13.41 6.30
N SER A 151 14.31 -14.65 6.73
CA SER A 151 13.02 -15.35 6.66
C SER A 151 11.93 -14.65 7.48
N HIS A 152 12.22 -14.22 8.70
CA HIS A 152 11.24 -13.52 9.55
C HIS A 152 10.82 -12.18 8.95
N ARG A 153 11.76 -11.40 8.39
CA ARG A 153 11.44 -10.13 7.71
C ARG A 153 10.55 -10.36 6.50
N MET A 154 10.87 -11.38 5.70
CA MET A 154 10.06 -11.76 4.53
C MET A 154 8.67 -12.28 4.91
N ALA A 155 8.56 -13.06 5.98
CA ALA A 155 7.27 -13.54 6.50
C ALA A 155 6.37 -12.35 6.88
N ARG A 156 6.90 -11.38 7.66
CA ARG A 156 6.18 -10.16 8.04
C ARG A 156 5.74 -9.36 6.80
N ALA A 157 6.63 -9.16 5.82
CA ALA A 157 6.31 -8.44 4.59
C ALA A 157 5.19 -9.11 3.80
N LEU A 158 5.22 -10.45 3.64
CA LEU A 158 4.17 -11.22 2.96
C LEU A 158 2.84 -11.14 3.70
N ILE A 159 2.83 -11.32 5.02
CA ILE A 159 1.61 -11.24 5.84
C ILE A 159 0.99 -9.84 5.75
N ASP A 160 1.80 -8.78 5.82
CA ASP A 160 1.33 -7.39 5.73
C ASP A 160 0.72 -7.08 4.36
N VAL A 161 1.36 -7.51 3.26
CA VAL A 161 0.80 -7.36 1.91
C VAL A 161 -0.47 -8.20 1.76
N GLY A 162 -0.48 -9.44 2.24
CA GLY A 162 -1.63 -10.35 2.15
C GLY A 162 -2.86 -9.80 2.88
N ARG A 163 -2.69 -9.28 4.10
CA ARG A 163 -3.79 -8.66 4.87
C ARG A 163 -4.41 -7.45 4.16
N ARG A 164 -3.63 -6.71 3.38
CA ARG A 164 -4.08 -5.50 2.67
C ARG A 164 -4.64 -5.78 1.29
N SER A 165 -4.18 -6.84 0.61
CA SER A 165 -4.61 -7.16 -0.76
C SER A 165 -5.97 -7.83 -0.85
N GLY A 166 -6.60 -8.20 0.27
CA GLY A 166 -7.95 -8.77 0.29
C GLY A 166 -8.11 -10.15 -0.34
N GLY A 167 -7.03 -10.75 -0.82
CA GLY A 167 -7.01 -12.06 -1.48
C GLY A 167 -6.99 -13.24 -0.47
N ILE A 168 -7.77 -13.15 0.62
CA ILE A 168 -7.91 -14.24 1.58
C ILE A 168 -8.98 -15.19 1.05
N HIS A 169 -8.57 -16.41 0.69
CA HIS A 169 -9.45 -17.50 0.31
C HIS A 169 -9.43 -18.60 1.39
N PRO A 170 -10.44 -19.50 1.43
CA PRO A 170 -10.41 -20.63 2.34
C PRO A 170 -9.14 -21.50 2.24
N GLU A 171 -8.49 -21.48 1.08
CA GLU A 171 -7.29 -22.27 0.76
C GLU A 171 -5.97 -21.49 0.96
N GLY A 172 -6.02 -20.22 1.37
CA GLY A 172 -4.81 -19.41 1.57
C GLY A 172 -4.91 -17.98 1.08
N ILE A 173 -3.76 -17.35 0.81
CA ILE A 173 -3.66 -15.95 0.40
C ILE A 173 -2.81 -15.85 -0.87
N ASP A 174 -3.36 -15.29 -1.94
CA ASP A 174 -2.64 -14.98 -3.16
C ASP A 174 -2.05 -13.57 -3.12
N ILE A 175 -0.74 -13.47 -3.34
CA ILE A 175 -0.01 -12.21 -3.37
C ILE A 175 0.73 -12.08 -4.70
N HIS A 176 0.32 -11.11 -5.51
CA HIS A 176 1.06 -10.74 -6.71
C HIS A 176 2.28 -9.88 -6.33
N ILE A 177 3.46 -10.50 -6.29
CA ILE A 177 4.70 -9.85 -5.89
C ILE A 177 5.91 -10.52 -6.54
N THR A 178 6.86 -9.73 -7.04
CA THR A 178 8.15 -10.26 -7.54
C THR A 178 9.13 -10.49 -6.39
N ASN A 179 10.19 -11.29 -6.65
CA ASN A 179 11.27 -11.46 -5.68
C ASN A 179 11.97 -10.14 -5.33
N GLU A 180 12.08 -9.24 -6.29
CA GLU A 180 12.69 -7.92 -6.11
C GLU A 180 11.84 -7.04 -5.20
N GLN A 181 10.54 -6.97 -5.45
CA GLN A 181 9.59 -6.24 -4.63
C GLN A 181 9.53 -6.78 -3.20
N LEU A 182 9.47 -8.11 -3.06
CA LEU A 182 9.47 -8.75 -1.74
C LEU A 182 10.80 -8.52 -1.02
N GLY A 183 11.93 -8.63 -1.74
CA GLY A 183 13.25 -8.34 -1.20
C GLY A 183 13.36 -6.92 -0.69
N SER A 184 12.89 -5.95 -1.47
CA SER A 184 12.84 -4.53 -1.08
C SER A 184 11.96 -4.31 0.15
N LEU A 185 10.75 -4.91 0.19
CA LEU A 185 9.86 -4.78 1.34
C LEU A 185 10.39 -5.43 2.62
N ALA A 186 11.23 -6.46 2.50
CA ALA A 186 11.81 -7.21 3.62
C ALA A 186 13.25 -6.78 3.95
N ASP A 187 13.80 -5.76 3.26
CA ASP A 187 15.17 -5.30 3.38
C ASP A 187 16.19 -6.45 3.20
N VAL A 188 16.00 -7.24 2.14
CA VAL A 188 16.90 -8.31 1.71
C VAL A 188 17.12 -8.27 0.19
N SER A 189 18.23 -8.86 -0.28
CA SER A 189 18.47 -8.95 -1.72
C SER A 189 17.43 -9.83 -2.42
N ARG A 190 17.18 -9.60 -3.72
CA ARG A 190 16.32 -10.47 -4.54
C ARG A 190 16.77 -11.93 -4.53
N PHE A 191 18.08 -12.19 -4.40
CA PHE A 191 18.63 -13.54 -4.31
C PHE A 191 18.29 -14.21 -2.99
N THR A 192 18.37 -13.44 -1.87
CA THR A 192 17.95 -13.90 -0.55
C THR A 192 16.45 -14.19 -0.55
N ALA A 193 15.63 -13.29 -1.12
CA ALA A 193 14.19 -13.50 -1.27
C ALA A 193 13.88 -14.78 -2.05
N SER A 194 14.54 -14.99 -3.19
CA SER A 194 14.38 -16.22 -3.98
C SER A 194 14.74 -17.49 -3.20
N ARG A 195 15.85 -17.46 -2.45
CA ARG A 195 16.31 -18.61 -1.66
C ARG A 195 15.34 -18.94 -0.52
N VAL A 196 14.86 -17.94 0.21
CA VAL A 196 13.90 -18.15 1.31
C VAL A 196 12.57 -18.67 0.77
N LEU A 197 12.03 -18.06 -0.30
CA LEU A 197 10.80 -18.56 -0.95
C LEU A 197 10.94 -20.01 -1.43
N SER A 198 12.09 -20.36 -1.99
CA SER A 198 12.36 -21.75 -2.41
C SER A 198 12.40 -22.73 -1.23
N GLY A 199 12.92 -22.29 -0.07
CA GLY A 199 12.87 -23.05 1.16
C GLY A 199 11.43 -23.29 1.64
N TRP A 200 10.64 -22.24 1.70
CA TRP A 200 9.23 -22.34 2.08
C TRP A 200 8.38 -23.15 1.10
N SER A 201 8.69 -23.06 -0.20
CA SER A 201 8.01 -23.89 -1.21
C SER A 201 8.31 -25.37 -1.04
N LYS A 202 9.58 -25.74 -0.75
CA LYS A 202 9.97 -27.12 -0.43
C LYS A 202 9.32 -27.64 0.85
N ALA A 203 9.09 -26.76 1.82
CA ALA A 203 8.40 -27.07 3.07
C ALA A 203 6.87 -27.08 2.95
N GLY A 204 6.31 -26.78 1.77
CA GLY A 204 4.86 -26.72 1.54
C GLY A 204 4.15 -25.53 2.20
N VAL A 205 4.89 -24.53 2.66
CA VAL A 205 4.33 -23.32 3.31
C VAL A 205 3.76 -22.36 2.28
N VAL A 206 4.42 -22.27 1.11
CA VAL A 206 3.99 -21.44 -0.01
C VAL A 206 4.07 -22.20 -1.33
N THR A 207 3.24 -21.83 -2.30
CA THR A 207 3.44 -22.14 -3.72
C THR A 207 3.88 -20.87 -4.43
N LYS A 208 4.91 -21.01 -5.28
CA LYS A 208 5.45 -19.89 -6.06
C LYS A 208 5.17 -20.10 -7.53
N GLU A 209 4.49 -19.13 -8.13
CA GLU A 209 4.30 -19.01 -9.57
C GLU A 209 5.00 -17.75 -10.09
N ARG A 210 4.91 -17.51 -11.41
CA ARG A 210 5.49 -16.31 -12.00
C ARG A 210 4.83 -15.05 -11.42
N ASN A 211 5.57 -14.29 -10.58
CA ASN A 211 5.12 -13.07 -9.92
C ASN A 211 3.94 -13.23 -8.96
N THR A 212 3.66 -14.44 -8.49
CA THR A 212 2.62 -14.72 -7.51
C THR A 212 3.17 -15.66 -6.45
N VAL A 213 2.87 -15.37 -5.19
CA VAL A 213 3.14 -16.22 -4.04
C VAL A 213 1.78 -16.57 -3.41
N HIS A 214 1.46 -17.87 -3.42
CA HIS A 214 0.32 -18.41 -2.69
C HIS A 214 0.77 -18.87 -1.32
N ILE A 215 0.22 -18.31 -0.24
CA ILE A 215 0.52 -18.68 1.14
C ILE A 215 -0.56 -19.67 1.60
N HIS A 216 -0.18 -20.92 1.87
CA HIS A 216 -1.09 -21.95 2.40
C HIS A 216 -1.38 -21.76 3.89
N SER A 217 -0.36 -21.34 4.67
CA SER A 217 -0.47 -21.08 6.10
C SER A 217 0.39 -19.89 6.52
N PRO A 218 -0.23 -18.79 6.95
CA PRO A 218 0.50 -17.64 7.49
C PRO A 218 1.35 -18.00 8.72
N GLU A 219 0.91 -18.97 9.52
CA GLU A 219 1.61 -19.44 10.72
C GLU A 219 2.89 -20.19 10.37
N GLY A 220 2.88 -20.95 9.28
CA GLY A 220 4.06 -21.66 8.78
C GLY A 220 5.19 -20.75 8.28
N LEU A 221 4.91 -19.47 8.01
CA LEU A 221 5.94 -18.51 7.63
C LEU A 221 6.79 -18.06 8.83
N LEU A 222 6.26 -18.17 10.05
CA LEU A 222 6.89 -17.69 11.28
C LEU A 222 7.57 -18.80 12.10
N SER A 223 7.49 -20.04 11.63
CA SER A 223 8.08 -21.23 12.27
C SER A 223 9.59 -21.42 11.97
#